data_d2caa1757b631453181846e01c55a5b0
#
_entry.id   d2caa1757b631453181846e01c55a5b0
#
_cell.length_a   1.000
_cell.length_b   1.000
_cell.length_c   1.000
_cell.angle_alpha   90.00
_cell.angle_beta   90.00
_cell.angle_gamma   90.00
#
_symmetry.space_group_name_H-M   'P 1'
#
loop_
_entity.id
_entity.type
_entity.pdbx_description
1 polymer ?
#
loop_
_entity_poly.entity_id
_entity_poly.type
_entity_poly.pdbx_seq_one_letter_code
_entity_poly.pdbx_strand_id
1 'polypeptide(L)'
;WLEQMILPSAVLSAAMAVMHPDLYAAGREAVVRLYQDLAILHPDDPALVEMAEMLRLWPSVFTATSVMVNHVTPFHRDHNSRVQWYDLLASIGSYVHAWFEVPTLGTACYYPPGSVVAVSGLLVRHGVVPTEGNQLCVASYMRDNVHQAVGVHRSDW
;
A
#
# COMPACT_ATOMS: atom_id res chain seq x y z
N TRP A 1 9.45 11.35 -9.28
CA TRP A 1 8.49 11.02 -8.22
C TRP A 1 8.99 9.87 -7.34
N LEU A 2 9.40 8.71 -7.89
CA LEU A 2 9.89 7.55 -7.13
C LEU A 2 11.08 7.93 -6.22
N GLU A 3 12.03 8.69 -6.71
CA GLU A 3 13.18 9.16 -5.92
C GLU A 3 12.74 10.00 -4.69
N GLN A 4 11.73 10.84 -4.87
CA GLN A 4 11.17 11.64 -3.77
C GLN A 4 10.36 10.81 -2.77
N MET A 5 9.88 9.65 -3.20
CA MET A 5 9.14 8.72 -2.35
C MET A 5 10.02 7.77 -1.54
N ILE A 6 11.35 7.81 -1.70
CA ILE A 6 12.28 6.91 -0.98
C ILE A 6 12.07 6.99 0.54
N LEU A 7 12.13 8.18 1.11
CA LEU A 7 12.00 8.33 2.57
C LEU A 7 10.58 8.01 3.08
N PRO A 8 9.49 8.55 2.49
CA PRO A 8 8.13 8.18 2.89
C PRO A 8 7.89 6.66 2.81
N SER A 9 8.31 6.03 1.71
CA SER A 9 8.12 4.58 1.53
C SER A 9 8.96 3.75 2.49
N ALA A 10 10.17 4.21 2.83
CA ALA A 10 10.99 3.56 3.85
C ALA A 10 10.33 3.60 5.23
N VAL A 11 9.71 4.73 5.61
CA VAL A 11 8.96 4.86 6.87
C VAL A 11 7.77 3.89 6.89
N LEU A 12 6.97 3.83 5.82
CA LEU A 12 5.83 2.90 5.73
C LEU A 12 6.29 1.45 5.74
N SER A 13 7.39 1.13 5.04
CA SER A 13 7.98 -0.21 5.05
C SER A 13 8.50 -0.60 6.44
N ALA A 14 9.13 0.33 7.16
CA ALA A 14 9.57 0.10 8.53
C ALA A 14 8.39 -0.11 9.50
N ALA A 15 7.30 0.64 9.34
CA ALA A 15 6.07 0.43 10.09
C ALA A 15 5.52 -0.99 9.84
N MET A 16 5.50 -1.45 8.58
CA MET A 16 5.09 -2.81 8.24
C MET A 16 6.03 -3.85 8.87
N ALA A 17 7.34 -3.63 8.87
CA ALA A 17 8.30 -4.55 9.48
C ALA A 17 8.09 -4.74 10.98
N VAL A 18 7.60 -3.70 11.68
CA VAL A 18 7.27 -3.76 13.11
C VAL A 18 5.93 -4.43 13.36
N MET A 19 4.91 -4.09 12.57
CA MET A 19 3.54 -4.58 12.78
C MET A 19 3.32 -6.01 12.28
N HIS A 20 3.94 -6.36 11.16
CA HIS A 20 3.78 -7.65 10.50
C HIS A 20 5.06 -8.05 9.77
N PRO A 21 6.08 -8.57 10.49
CA PRO A 21 7.39 -8.91 9.93
C PRO A 21 7.34 -9.88 8.75
N ASP A 22 6.46 -10.87 8.80
CA ASP A 22 6.32 -11.88 7.74
C ASP A 22 5.73 -11.27 6.46
N LEU A 23 4.77 -10.35 6.60
CA LEU A 23 4.22 -9.61 5.46
C LEU A 23 5.27 -8.67 4.84
N TYR A 24 6.07 -8.00 5.69
CA TYR A 24 7.21 -7.21 5.24
C TYR A 24 8.20 -8.06 4.42
N ALA A 25 8.58 -9.24 4.93
CA ALA A 25 9.51 -10.13 4.28
C ALA A 25 8.95 -10.64 2.94
N ALA A 26 7.68 -11.07 2.92
CA ALA A 26 7.00 -11.53 1.70
C ALA A 26 6.90 -10.42 0.65
N GLY A 27 6.54 -9.19 1.05
CA GLY A 27 6.47 -8.04 0.14
C GLY A 27 7.81 -7.68 -0.46
N ARG A 28 8.86 -7.64 0.37
CA ARG A 28 10.23 -7.40 -0.11
C ARG A 28 10.68 -8.47 -1.09
N GLU A 29 10.42 -9.73 -0.79
CA GLU A 29 10.75 -10.85 -1.68
C GLU A 29 9.99 -10.75 -3.00
N ALA A 30 8.70 -10.39 -2.97
CA ALA A 30 7.88 -10.24 -4.17
C ALA A 30 8.44 -9.15 -5.10
N VAL A 31 8.81 -7.99 -4.57
CA VAL A 31 9.41 -6.89 -5.37
C VAL A 31 10.74 -7.31 -5.97
N VAL A 32 11.60 -8.00 -5.21
CA VAL A 32 12.91 -8.48 -5.70
C VAL A 32 12.73 -9.53 -6.82
N ARG A 33 11.84 -10.51 -6.63
CA ARG A 33 11.58 -11.53 -7.65
C ARG A 33 10.96 -10.93 -8.91
N LEU A 34 9.99 -10.01 -8.75
CA LEU A 34 9.40 -9.32 -9.89
C LEU A 34 10.44 -8.58 -10.72
N TYR A 35 11.38 -7.88 -10.07
CA TYR A 35 12.51 -7.25 -10.76
C TYR A 35 13.39 -8.27 -11.49
N GLN A 36 13.74 -9.36 -10.82
CA GLN A 36 14.58 -10.41 -11.40
C GLN A 36 13.91 -11.08 -12.60
N ASP A 37 12.62 -11.41 -12.49
CA ASP A 37 11.85 -12.03 -13.56
C ASP A 37 11.80 -11.13 -14.80
N LEU A 38 11.51 -9.85 -14.63
CA LEU A 38 11.45 -8.91 -15.76
C LEU A 38 12.81 -8.66 -16.39
N ALA A 39 13.85 -8.49 -15.58
CA ALA A 39 15.19 -8.19 -16.08
C ALA A 39 15.85 -9.38 -16.79
N ILE A 40 15.55 -10.61 -16.37
CA ILE A 40 16.21 -11.84 -16.85
C ILE A 40 15.40 -12.54 -17.95
N LEU A 41 14.08 -12.65 -17.77
CA LEU A 41 13.24 -13.47 -18.65
C LEU A 41 12.80 -12.76 -19.94
N HIS A 42 12.82 -11.41 -19.94
CA HIS A 42 12.28 -10.61 -21.04
C HIS A 42 13.23 -9.47 -21.47
N PRO A 43 14.51 -9.74 -21.74
CA PRO A 43 15.49 -8.70 -22.07
C PRO A 43 15.20 -7.98 -23.39
N ASP A 44 14.43 -8.61 -24.27
CA ASP A 44 14.12 -8.09 -25.61
C ASP A 44 12.77 -7.34 -25.69
N ASP A 45 12.01 -7.29 -24.61
CA ASP A 45 10.75 -6.54 -24.55
C ASP A 45 10.99 -5.14 -23.94
N PRO A 46 10.94 -4.05 -24.74
CA PRO A 46 11.23 -2.71 -24.24
C PRO A 46 10.33 -2.26 -23.09
N ALA A 47 9.06 -2.67 -23.07
CA ALA A 47 8.11 -2.28 -22.03
C ALA A 47 8.45 -2.97 -20.69
N LEU A 48 8.88 -4.23 -20.74
CA LEU A 48 9.28 -4.98 -19.55
C LEU A 48 10.65 -4.54 -19.04
N VAL A 49 11.56 -4.15 -19.93
CA VAL A 49 12.84 -3.52 -19.56
C VAL A 49 12.60 -2.20 -18.84
N GLU A 50 11.74 -1.33 -19.37
CA GLU A 50 11.36 -0.08 -18.72
C GLU A 50 10.73 -0.32 -17.33
N MET A 51 9.84 -1.32 -17.22
CA MET A 51 9.26 -1.71 -15.95
C MET A 51 10.32 -2.20 -14.95
N ALA A 52 11.29 -2.99 -15.40
CA ALA A 52 12.39 -3.44 -14.54
C ALA A 52 13.23 -2.27 -14.02
N GLU A 53 13.53 -1.28 -14.85
CA GLU A 53 14.22 -0.05 -14.43
C GLU A 53 13.40 0.76 -13.40
N MET A 54 12.07 0.83 -13.57
CA MET A 54 11.20 1.48 -12.59
C MET A 54 11.18 0.71 -11.27
N LEU A 55 11.17 -0.63 -11.29
CA LEU A 55 11.23 -1.47 -10.09
C LEU A 55 12.56 -1.34 -9.35
N ARG A 56 13.64 -1.09 -10.05
CA ARG A 56 14.95 -0.81 -9.42
C ARG A 56 14.93 0.45 -8.55
N LEU A 57 14.07 1.40 -8.91
CA LEU A 57 13.85 2.64 -8.16
C LEU A 57 12.69 2.50 -7.15
N TRP A 58 11.98 1.37 -7.13
CA TRP A 58 10.82 1.17 -6.27
C TRP A 58 11.21 1.09 -4.80
N PRO A 59 10.87 2.09 -3.97
CA PRO A 59 11.43 2.21 -2.62
C PRO A 59 10.59 1.52 -1.54
N SER A 60 9.65 0.68 -1.93
CA SER A 60 8.62 0.15 -1.03
C SER A 60 8.61 -1.38 -1.02
N VAL A 61 8.21 -1.98 0.10
CA VAL A 61 7.89 -3.41 0.19
C VAL A 61 6.48 -3.71 -0.32
N PHE A 62 5.65 -2.70 -0.47
CA PHE A 62 4.31 -2.84 -1.04
C PHE A 62 4.39 -2.97 -2.55
N THR A 63 3.59 -3.87 -3.12
CA THR A 63 3.59 -4.13 -4.56
C THR A 63 2.73 -3.15 -5.36
N ALA A 64 2.00 -2.28 -4.67
CA ALA A 64 1.17 -1.25 -5.30
C ALA A 64 1.02 -0.02 -4.40
N THR A 65 0.84 1.13 -5.03
CA THR A 65 0.54 2.40 -4.38
C THR A 65 -0.53 3.14 -5.17
N SER A 66 -1.51 3.68 -4.48
CA SER A 66 -2.51 4.59 -5.05
C SER A 66 -2.44 5.95 -4.38
N VAL A 67 -2.58 7.01 -5.17
CA VAL A 67 -2.63 8.38 -4.68
C VAL A 67 -4.00 8.95 -4.98
N MET A 68 -4.71 9.35 -3.94
CA MET A 68 -6.08 9.87 -4.03
C MET A 68 -6.10 11.30 -3.50
N VAL A 69 -6.65 12.23 -4.26
CA VAL A 69 -6.73 13.65 -3.90
C VAL A 69 -8.20 14.05 -3.74
N ASN A 70 -8.56 14.56 -2.58
CA ASN A 70 -9.91 15.05 -2.27
C ASN A 70 -11.00 14.02 -2.62
N HIS A 71 -10.69 12.74 -2.42
CA HIS A 71 -11.58 11.66 -2.80
C HIS A 71 -12.48 11.27 -1.62
N VAL A 72 -13.78 11.37 -1.84
CA VAL A 72 -14.77 10.82 -0.92
C VAL A 72 -14.85 9.32 -1.13
N THR A 73 -14.43 8.57 -0.14
CA THR A 73 -14.42 7.12 -0.22
C THR A 73 -15.62 6.56 0.55
N PRO A 74 -16.67 6.08 -0.13
CA PRO A 74 -17.80 5.43 0.54
C PRO A 74 -17.31 4.18 1.27
N PHE A 75 -18.08 3.73 2.25
CA PHE A 75 -17.74 2.50 2.99
C PHE A 75 -17.64 1.30 2.06
N HIS A 76 -16.46 0.69 2.00
CA HIS A 76 -16.14 -0.43 1.13
C HIS A 76 -15.25 -1.45 1.84
N ARG A 77 -15.00 -2.55 1.17
CA ARG A 77 -13.89 -3.48 1.45
C ARG A 77 -13.01 -3.55 0.22
N ASP A 78 -11.72 -3.65 0.44
CA ASP A 78 -10.76 -3.80 -0.64
C ASP A 78 -10.83 -5.21 -1.23
N HIS A 79 -10.76 -5.27 -2.56
CA HIS A 79 -10.65 -6.52 -3.27
C HIS A 79 -9.19 -6.75 -3.69
N ASN A 80 -8.84 -8.00 -3.99
CA ASN A 80 -7.49 -8.39 -4.45
C ASN A 80 -6.38 -8.25 -3.40
N SER A 81 -6.73 -8.17 -2.10
CA SER A 81 -5.84 -8.31 -0.96
C SER A 81 -6.16 -9.62 -0.21
N ARG A 82 -5.61 -9.83 0.96
CA ARG A 82 -5.89 -10.97 1.85
C ARG A 82 -6.34 -10.47 3.21
N VAL A 83 -7.10 -11.29 3.93
CA VAL A 83 -7.59 -10.92 5.26
C VAL A 83 -6.47 -10.71 6.28
N GLN A 84 -5.35 -11.41 6.09
CA GLN A 84 -4.17 -11.32 6.95
C GLN A 84 -3.29 -10.10 6.65
N TRP A 85 -3.47 -9.45 5.49
CA TRP A 85 -2.60 -8.39 5.03
C TRP A 85 -3.10 -7.01 5.43
N TYR A 86 -2.17 -6.14 5.80
CA TYR A 86 -2.46 -4.75 6.10
C TYR A 86 -2.11 -3.85 4.92
N ASP A 87 -3.06 -2.96 4.63
CA ASP A 87 -2.85 -1.80 3.78
C ASP A 87 -2.48 -0.62 4.68
N LEU A 88 -1.52 0.20 4.27
CA LEU A 88 -1.13 1.42 4.98
C LEU A 88 -1.67 2.64 4.24
N LEU A 89 -2.47 3.41 4.95
CA LEU A 89 -3.12 4.62 4.43
C LEU A 89 -2.49 5.84 5.10
N ALA A 90 -1.61 6.54 4.38
CA ALA A 90 -0.98 7.77 4.85
C ALA A 90 -1.75 8.98 4.33
N SER A 91 -2.17 9.86 5.24
CA SER A 91 -2.92 11.06 4.89
C SER A 91 -2.10 12.32 5.13
N ILE A 92 -2.04 13.18 4.13
CA ILE A 92 -1.33 14.47 4.16
C ILE A 92 -2.19 15.56 3.56
N GLY A 93 -1.84 16.80 3.79
CA GLY A 93 -2.53 17.96 3.22
C GLY A 93 -2.88 19.04 4.22
N SER A 94 -3.82 19.90 3.84
CA SER A 94 -4.35 21.01 4.65
C SER A 94 -5.87 20.86 4.79
N TYR A 95 -6.27 19.99 5.69
CA TYR A 95 -7.68 19.68 5.98
C TYR A 95 -7.91 19.54 7.46
N VAL A 96 -9.18 19.58 7.88
CA VAL A 96 -9.63 19.44 9.27
C VAL A 96 -10.76 18.41 9.38
N HIS A 97 -10.97 17.90 10.59
CA HIS A 97 -12.12 17.05 10.92
C HIS A 97 -12.24 15.73 10.11
N ALA A 98 -11.09 15.14 9.71
CA ALA A 98 -11.12 13.83 9.08
C ALA A 98 -11.28 12.71 10.11
N TRP A 99 -12.11 11.73 9.76
CA TRP A 99 -12.30 10.50 10.53
C TRP A 99 -12.16 9.30 9.61
N PHE A 100 -11.36 8.36 10.04
CA PHE A 100 -11.29 7.03 9.44
C PHE A 100 -12.26 6.13 10.19
N GLU A 101 -13.32 5.72 9.52
CA GLU A 101 -14.40 4.96 10.14
C GLU A 101 -14.32 3.48 9.75
N VAL A 102 -14.56 2.62 10.74
CA VAL A 102 -14.64 1.15 10.57
C VAL A 102 -15.98 0.68 11.13
N PRO A 103 -17.07 0.80 10.36
CA PRO A 103 -18.43 0.44 10.82
C PRO A 103 -18.55 -1.01 11.28
N THR A 104 -17.76 -1.92 10.70
CA THR A 104 -17.74 -3.33 11.10
C THR A 104 -17.33 -3.53 12.56
N LEU A 105 -16.50 -2.62 13.10
CA LEU A 105 -16.03 -2.63 14.49
C LEU A 105 -16.76 -1.59 15.37
N GLY A 106 -17.67 -0.80 14.80
CA GLY A 106 -18.35 0.28 15.49
C GLY A 106 -17.40 1.38 16.00
N THR A 107 -16.29 1.62 15.29
CA THR A 107 -15.25 2.56 15.71
C THR A 107 -14.91 3.57 14.62
N ALA A 108 -14.39 4.72 15.06
CA ALA A 108 -13.82 5.75 14.20
C ALA A 108 -12.54 6.30 14.86
N CYS A 109 -11.53 6.53 14.05
CA CYS A 109 -10.27 7.11 14.48
C CYS A 109 -10.11 8.51 13.89
N TYR A 110 -9.66 9.47 14.71
CA TYR A 110 -9.29 10.78 14.19
C TYR A 110 -8.13 10.65 13.22
N TYR A 111 -8.25 11.24 12.04
CA TYR A 111 -7.37 11.04 10.90
C TYR A 111 -6.81 12.36 10.36
N PRO A 112 -6.03 13.12 11.18
CA PRO A 112 -5.46 14.39 10.76
C PRO A 112 -4.31 14.22 9.76
N PRO A 113 -3.86 15.31 9.10
CA PRO A 113 -2.65 15.30 8.27
C PRO A 113 -1.45 14.74 9.04
N GLY A 114 -0.68 13.86 8.39
CA GLY A 114 0.45 13.15 8.98
C GLY A 114 0.09 11.82 9.64
N SER A 115 -1.18 11.43 9.65
CA SER A 115 -1.61 10.13 10.17
C SER A 115 -1.35 9.00 9.19
N VAL A 116 -1.02 7.84 9.75
CA VAL A 116 -0.97 6.56 9.02
C VAL A 116 -1.89 5.58 9.72
N VAL A 117 -2.78 4.97 8.98
CA VAL A 117 -3.66 3.89 9.45
C VAL A 117 -3.26 2.59 8.78
N ALA A 118 -3.08 1.54 9.59
CA ALA A 118 -2.92 0.17 9.12
C ALA A 118 -4.27 -0.54 9.24
N VAL A 119 -4.76 -1.10 8.17
CA VAL A 119 -6.06 -1.78 8.14
C VAL A 119 -6.02 -3.01 7.23
N SER A 120 -6.65 -4.11 7.64
CA SER A 120 -6.95 -5.18 6.71
C SER A 120 -8.19 -4.81 5.90
N GLY A 121 -7.96 -4.19 4.74
CA GLY A 121 -9.01 -3.63 3.89
C GLY A 121 -10.01 -4.67 3.39
N LEU A 122 -9.59 -5.92 3.19
CA LEU A 122 -10.48 -7.02 2.81
C LEU A 122 -11.35 -7.49 3.99
N LEU A 123 -10.81 -7.48 5.21
CA LEU A 123 -11.50 -7.99 6.40
C LEU A 123 -12.58 -7.01 6.89
N VAL A 124 -12.24 -5.74 7.01
CA VAL A 124 -13.14 -4.76 7.61
C VAL A 124 -13.67 -3.76 6.59
N ARG A 125 -14.96 -3.47 6.69
CA ARG A 125 -15.55 -2.35 5.94
C ARG A 125 -15.06 -1.04 6.55
N HIS A 126 -14.52 -0.17 5.71
CA HIS A 126 -13.93 1.09 6.13
C HIS A 126 -14.21 2.21 5.13
N GLY A 127 -13.94 3.45 5.56
CA GLY A 127 -14.06 4.63 4.71
C GLY A 127 -13.60 5.88 5.44
N VAL A 128 -13.46 6.97 4.70
CA VAL A 128 -13.11 8.29 5.24
C VAL A 128 -14.30 9.22 5.06
N VAL A 129 -14.70 9.87 6.15
CA VAL A 129 -15.74 10.91 6.10
C VAL A 129 -15.20 12.10 5.30
N PRO A 130 -16.04 12.75 4.47
CA PRO A 130 -15.65 13.97 3.76
C PRO A 130 -15.05 15.01 4.70
N THR A 131 -13.96 15.63 4.29
CA THR A 131 -13.21 16.60 5.07
C THR A 131 -13.33 18.00 4.46
N GLU A 132 -13.14 19.01 5.29
CA GLU A 132 -12.98 20.38 4.81
C GLU A 132 -11.50 20.64 4.52
N GLY A 133 -11.19 21.11 3.33
CA GLY A 133 -9.82 21.39 2.87
C GLY A 133 -9.27 20.36 1.87
N ASN A 134 -7.97 20.37 1.68
CA ASN A 134 -7.30 19.53 0.71
C ASN A 134 -6.65 18.32 1.38
N GLN A 135 -7.15 17.14 1.09
CA GLN A 135 -6.62 15.86 1.54
C GLN A 135 -5.96 15.12 0.38
N LEU A 136 -4.78 14.57 0.64
CA LEU A 136 -4.13 13.59 -0.20
C LEU A 136 -3.89 12.33 0.62
N CYS A 137 -4.37 11.21 0.14
CA CYS A 137 -4.13 9.90 0.74
C CYS A 137 -3.22 9.07 -0.15
N VAL A 138 -2.15 8.55 0.42
CA VAL A 138 -1.28 7.56 -0.21
C VAL A 138 -1.59 6.20 0.40
N ALA A 139 -2.23 5.34 -0.38
CA ALA A 139 -2.53 3.97 0.00
C ALA A 139 -1.43 3.04 -0.53
N SER A 140 -0.73 2.37 0.37
CA SER A 140 0.31 1.39 0.05
C SER A 140 -0.18 0.00 0.45
N TYR A 141 -0.23 -0.93 -0.52
CA TYR A 141 -0.83 -2.24 -0.32
C TYR A 141 -0.14 -3.33 -1.15
N MET A 142 -0.42 -4.57 -0.79
CA MET A 142 0.09 -5.73 -1.51
C MET A 142 -1.00 -6.38 -2.34
N ARG A 143 -0.64 -6.88 -3.52
CA ARG A 143 -1.54 -7.58 -4.44
C ARG A 143 -1.27 -9.08 -4.40
N ASP A 144 -2.27 -9.88 -4.03
CA ASP A 144 -2.15 -11.35 -3.97
C ASP A 144 -1.75 -11.97 -5.32
N ASN A 145 -2.29 -11.45 -6.41
CA ASN A 145 -1.94 -11.90 -7.75
C ASN A 145 -0.47 -11.66 -8.12
N VAL A 146 0.15 -10.58 -7.61
CA VAL A 146 1.59 -10.33 -7.82
C VAL A 146 2.41 -11.37 -7.05
N HIS A 147 2.11 -11.60 -5.76
CA HIS A 147 2.79 -12.63 -4.97
C HIS A 147 2.67 -14.02 -5.60
N GLN A 148 1.48 -14.37 -6.10
CA GLN A 148 1.26 -15.63 -6.82
C GLN A 148 2.09 -15.73 -8.08
N ALA A 149 2.11 -14.67 -8.90
CA ALA A 149 2.84 -14.66 -10.18
C ALA A 149 4.34 -14.89 -10.00
N VAL A 150 4.93 -14.30 -8.94
CA VAL A 150 6.37 -14.46 -8.65
C VAL A 150 6.69 -15.62 -7.69
N GLY A 151 5.69 -16.42 -7.33
CA GLY A 151 5.87 -17.61 -6.49
C GLY A 151 6.32 -17.34 -5.05
N VAL A 152 5.97 -16.18 -4.50
CA VAL A 152 6.27 -15.85 -3.10
C VAL A 152 5.25 -16.48 -2.17
N HIS A 153 5.74 -17.11 -1.09
CA HIS A 153 4.87 -17.67 -0.06
C HIS A 153 4.03 -16.56 0.60
N ARG A 154 2.76 -16.85 0.80
CA ARG A 154 1.84 -15.94 1.46
C ARG A 154 2.12 -15.90 2.95
N SER A 155 2.24 -14.69 3.50
CA SER A 155 2.28 -14.53 4.95
C SER A 155 0.89 -14.79 5.54
N ASP A 156 0.86 -15.45 6.68
CA ASP A 156 -0.30 -15.58 7.55
C ASP A 156 -0.20 -14.58 8.73
N TRP A 157 -1.09 -14.70 9.72
CA TRP A 157 -1.07 -13.86 10.94
C TRP A 157 0.20 -14.06 11.77
#